data_4d07b8dd07e8089073f134879a8f8056
#
_entry.id   4d07b8dd07e8089073f134879a8f8056
#
_cell.length_a   1.000
_cell.length_b   1.000
_cell.length_c   1.000
_cell.angle_alpha   90.00
_cell.angle_beta   90.00
_cell.angle_gamma   90.00
#
_symmetry.space_group_name_H-M   'P 1'
#
loop_
_entity.id
_entity.type
_entity.pdbx_description
1 polymer ?
#
loop_
_entity_poly.entity_id
_entity_poly.type
_entity_poly.pdbx_seq_one_letter_code
_entity_poly.pdbx_strand_id
1 'polypeptide(L)'
;MKRYYRPVSFSLLFSLGIIFVAGFNGINAFGQDQTAAPAPVPKAVAIPRPTAGEVQLAEQALAKFLASADPAVKEINRKYPGLIAVRVPPPNTAVIPNLAPFFRQKHQDNLEVAKKGGIDVLFMGDSITDFWRNTEGANAGKPVLDKYFGHLKVANFGIAGDTTQGVLYRLQHGEGQGFSPKAVMLMIGTNNTGGGFGGAGNTAEEIAEGIGAVVLELQKDFPKAKILLLAVFPRGNPGDPVRATIARINSIIAKLDDGDRVHYLDIGSNFLDAGGNIPRDVMGDSLHPTAKGYEIWAKAVKEPLENLMK
;
A
#
# COMPACT_ATOMS: atom_id res chain seq x y z
N MET A 1 -58.57 20.98 33.81
CA MET A 1 -57.35 20.61 34.56
C MET A 1 -56.15 21.25 33.89
N LYS A 2 -55.63 22.33 34.45
CA LYS A 2 -54.44 23.05 33.95
C LYS A 2 -53.22 22.53 34.72
N ARG A 3 -52.23 21.97 34.04
CA ARG A 3 -50.93 21.62 34.64
C ARG A 3 -49.94 22.74 34.34
N TYR A 4 -49.43 23.35 35.40
CA TYR A 4 -48.37 24.36 35.38
C TYR A 4 -47.00 23.67 35.21
N TYR A 5 -46.21 24.11 34.22
CA TYR A 5 -44.79 23.82 34.15
C TYR A 5 -44.00 24.90 34.87
N ARG A 6 -43.15 24.52 35.83
CA ARG A 6 -42.18 25.40 36.48
C ARG A 6 -40.84 25.29 35.69
N PRO A 7 -40.16 26.40 35.41
CA PRO A 7 -38.82 26.36 34.86
C PRO A 7 -37.79 26.05 35.96
N VAL A 8 -36.86 25.12 35.68
CA VAL A 8 -35.69 24.86 36.53
C VAL A 8 -34.56 25.73 36.05
N SER A 9 -34.10 26.63 36.93
CA SER A 9 -32.91 27.46 36.71
C SER A 9 -31.65 26.60 36.91
N PHE A 10 -30.83 26.46 35.85
CA PHE A 10 -29.48 25.92 35.96
C PHE A 10 -28.48 27.06 36.14
N SER A 11 -27.90 27.17 37.32
CA SER A 11 -26.74 28.03 37.57
C SER A 11 -25.48 27.38 37.02
N LEU A 12 -24.84 28.01 36.02
CA LEU A 12 -23.52 27.62 35.54
C LEU A 12 -22.45 28.15 36.51
N LEU A 13 -21.83 27.26 37.25
CA LEU A 13 -20.54 27.49 37.93
C LEU A 13 -19.40 27.28 36.94
N PHE A 14 -18.71 28.34 36.55
CA PHE A 14 -17.44 28.30 35.84
C PHE A 14 -16.34 27.87 36.81
N SER A 15 -15.90 26.63 36.77
CA SER A 15 -14.63 26.21 37.35
C SER A 15 -13.55 26.24 36.25
N LEU A 16 -12.55 27.12 36.43
CA LEU A 16 -11.31 27.11 35.64
C LEU A 16 -10.58 25.79 35.90
N GLY A 17 -10.70 24.84 35.01
CA GLY A 17 -9.86 23.66 34.98
C GLY A 17 -8.62 23.96 34.16
N ILE A 18 -7.47 23.99 34.80
CA ILE A 18 -6.16 23.98 34.15
C ILE A 18 -6.05 22.63 33.43
N ILE A 19 -6.14 22.67 32.09
CA ILE A 19 -5.88 21.47 31.26
C ILE A 19 -4.36 21.29 31.20
N PHE A 20 -3.85 20.33 31.98
CA PHE A 20 -2.56 19.73 31.69
C PHE A 20 -2.66 19.00 30.36
N VAL A 21 -2.04 19.55 29.31
CA VAL A 21 -1.80 18.82 28.07
C VAL A 21 -0.66 17.83 28.36
N ALA A 22 -1.00 16.69 28.96
CA ALA A 22 -0.14 15.52 28.89
C ALA A 22 -0.16 15.08 27.43
N GLY A 23 1.01 15.07 26.78
CA GLY A 23 1.17 14.55 25.44
C GLY A 23 0.70 13.08 25.37
N PHE A 24 -0.51 12.90 24.92
CA PHE A 24 -0.98 11.59 24.46
C PHE A 24 -0.26 11.31 23.15
N ASN A 25 0.77 10.45 23.18
CA ASN A 25 1.21 9.73 22.01
C ASN A 25 0.01 8.88 21.54
N GLY A 26 -0.76 9.43 20.63
CA GLY A 26 -1.98 8.82 20.13
C GLY A 26 -1.66 7.57 19.32
N ILE A 27 -1.85 6.41 19.91
CA ILE A 27 -2.05 5.18 19.16
C ILE A 27 -3.46 5.29 18.59
N ASN A 28 -3.59 5.54 17.28
CA ASN A 28 -4.87 5.38 16.59
C ASN A 28 -5.33 3.93 16.73
N ALA A 29 -6.65 3.66 16.64
CA ALA A 29 -7.26 2.35 16.81
C ALA A 29 -6.64 1.22 15.94
N PHE A 30 -5.75 1.54 15.02
CA PHE A 30 -4.99 0.64 14.15
C PHE A 30 -3.48 0.56 14.48
N GLY A 31 -3.04 1.12 15.61
CA GLY A 31 -1.65 0.96 16.07
C GLY A 31 -0.59 1.59 15.16
N GLN A 32 -0.89 2.71 14.49
CA GLN A 32 0.09 3.40 13.65
C GLN A 32 1.21 3.97 14.53
N ASP A 33 2.43 3.56 14.26
CA ASP A 33 3.64 4.24 14.74
C ASP A 33 3.80 5.54 13.92
N GLN A 34 3.29 6.65 14.45
CA GLN A 34 3.35 7.97 13.81
C GLN A 34 4.77 8.55 13.76
N THR A 35 5.77 7.82 14.25
CA THR A 35 7.17 8.27 14.29
C THR A 35 8.01 7.76 13.13
N ALA A 36 7.52 6.77 12.36
CA ALA A 36 8.26 6.23 11.23
C ALA A 36 8.41 7.27 10.10
N ALA A 37 9.63 7.46 9.63
CA ALA A 37 9.90 8.34 8.50
C ALA A 37 9.41 7.68 7.18
N PRO A 38 8.93 8.48 6.20
CA PRO A 38 8.60 7.98 4.88
C PRO A 38 9.79 7.27 4.23
N ALA A 39 9.55 6.11 3.61
CA ALA A 39 10.56 5.41 2.84
C ALA A 39 10.93 6.18 1.56
N PRO A 40 12.17 6.04 1.05
CA PRO A 40 12.57 6.64 -0.21
C PRO A 40 11.73 6.11 -1.39
N VAL A 41 11.47 6.97 -2.36
CA VAL A 41 10.67 6.65 -3.55
C VAL A 41 11.53 6.83 -4.81
N PRO A 42 11.48 5.89 -5.79
CA PRO A 42 12.17 6.04 -7.06
C PRO A 42 11.65 7.25 -7.84
N LYS A 43 12.55 8.01 -8.46
CA LYS A 43 12.18 9.20 -9.27
C LYS A 43 11.15 8.90 -10.37
N ALA A 44 11.18 7.69 -10.92
CA ALA A 44 10.28 7.26 -12.00
C ALA A 44 8.79 7.29 -11.61
N VAL A 45 8.48 7.16 -10.32
CA VAL A 45 7.11 7.10 -9.79
C VAL A 45 6.82 8.19 -8.76
N ALA A 46 7.80 9.04 -8.42
CA ALA A 46 7.65 10.06 -7.39
C ALA A 46 6.63 11.13 -7.80
N ILE A 47 5.74 11.48 -6.89
CA ILE A 47 4.82 12.61 -7.02
C ILE A 47 5.61 13.90 -6.73
N PRO A 48 5.59 14.90 -7.62
CA PRO A 48 6.19 16.21 -7.31
C PRO A 48 5.55 16.81 -6.05
N ARG A 49 6.37 17.12 -5.06
CA ARG A 49 5.96 17.81 -3.84
C ARG A 49 6.81 19.04 -3.63
N PRO A 50 6.22 20.15 -3.14
CA PRO A 50 6.99 21.33 -2.82
C PRO A 50 8.00 21.03 -1.71
N THR A 51 9.20 21.55 -1.86
CA THR A 51 10.22 21.55 -0.81
C THR A 51 9.83 22.48 0.34
N ALA A 52 10.40 22.29 1.52
CA ALA A 52 10.17 23.19 2.66
C ALA A 52 10.51 24.66 2.31
N GLY A 53 11.55 24.88 1.49
CA GLY A 53 11.92 26.23 1.02
C GLY A 53 10.87 26.85 0.09
N GLU A 54 10.30 26.05 -0.83
CA GLU A 54 9.22 26.52 -1.71
C GLU A 54 7.94 26.82 -0.92
N VAL A 55 7.60 25.99 0.08
CA VAL A 55 6.48 26.26 0.99
C VAL A 55 6.70 27.57 1.75
N GLN A 56 7.89 27.76 2.33
CA GLN A 56 8.22 28.98 3.05
C GLN A 56 8.13 30.23 2.15
N LEU A 57 8.65 30.14 0.92
CA LEU A 57 8.54 31.25 -0.06
C LEU A 57 7.08 31.54 -0.41
N ALA A 58 6.26 30.52 -0.62
CA ALA A 58 4.84 30.68 -0.89
C ALA A 58 4.09 31.32 0.29
N GLU A 59 4.40 30.92 1.53
CA GLU A 59 3.83 31.52 2.76
C GLU A 59 4.22 33.01 2.89
N GLN A 60 5.48 33.35 2.65
CA GLN A 60 5.95 34.74 2.64
C GLN A 60 5.25 35.57 1.56
N ALA A 61 5.11 35.01 0.35
CA ALA A 61 4.40 35.67 -0.75
C ALA A 61 2.92 35.88 -0.41
N LEU A 62 2.27 34.88 0.18
CA LEU A 62 0.87 34.99 0.65
C LEU A 62 0.72 36.06 1.73
N ALA A 63 1.60 36.06 2.73
CA ALA A 63 1.58 37.08 3.78
C ALA A 63 1.72 38.51 3.21
N LYS A 64 2.65 38.69 2.26
CA LYS A 64 2.85 39.97 1.56
C LYS A 64 1.62 40.38 0.74
N PHE A 65 1.01 39.43 0.02
CA PHE A 65 -0.23 39.66 -0.72
C PHE A 65 -1.37 40.10 0.22
N LEU A 66 -1.60 39.39 1.32
CA LEU A 66 -2.66 39.72 2.28
C LEU A 66 -2.43 41.08 2.97
N ALA A 67 -1.17 41.46 3.22
CA ALA A 67 -0.83 42.76 3.78
C ALA A 67 -1.24 43.91 2.84
N SER A 68 -1.09 43.75 1.55
CA SER A 68 -1.41 44.73 0.49
C SER A 68 -2.83 44.58 -0.09
N ALA A 69 -3.56 43.53 0.28
CA ALA A 69 -4.87 43.22 -0.28
C ALA A 69 -5.94 44.26 0.06
N ASP A 70 -6.97 44.31 -0.77
CA ASP A 70 -8.19 45.11 -0.53
C ASP A 70 -8.82 44.77 0.83
N PRO A 71 -9.40 45.77 1.52
CA PRO A 71 -10.10 45.56 2.81
C PRO A 71 -11.14 44.42 2.77
N ALA A 72 -11.85 44.24 1.65
CA ALA A 72 -12.83 43.17 1.51
C ALA A 72 -12.16 41.79 1.52
N VAL A 73 -11.01 41.62 0.88
CA VAL A 73 -10.21 40.38 0.89
C VAL A 73 -9.70 40.09 2.30
N LYS A 74 -9.20 41.11 3.00
CA LYS A 74 -8.75 40.99 4.39
C LYS A 74 -9.89 40.57 5.31
N GLU A 75 -11.07 41.13 5.15
CA GLU A 75 -12.26 40.78 5.96
C GLU A 75 -12.72 39.35 5.68
N ILE A 76 -12.72 38.90 4.40
CA ILE A 76 -13.03 37.53 4.04
C ILE A 76 -12.03 36.56 4.68
N ASN A 77 -10.72 36.85 4.59
CA ASN A 77 -9.69 36.00 5.19
C ASN A 77 -9.77 35.95 6.70
N ARG A 78 -10.14 37.08 7.36
CA ARG A 78 -10.40 37.16 8.80
C ARG A 78 -11.61 36.31 9.21
N LYS A 79 -12.69 36.38 8.43
CA LYS A 79 -13.94 35.64 8.71
C LYS A 79 -13.83 34.14 8.42
N TYR A 80 -13.04 33.78 7.42
CA TYR A 80 -12.84 32.39 6.97
C TYR A 80 -11.33 32.06 6.93
N PRO A 81 -10.70 31.90 8.11
CA PRO A 81 -9.28 31.59 8.16
C PRO A 81 -8.97 30.27 7.44
N GLY A 82 -7.97 30.27 6.57
CA GLY A 82 -7.60 29.13 5.75
C GLY A 82 -8.32 29.01 4.40
N LEU A 83 -9.26 29.94 4.06
CA LEU A 83 -9.81 30.01 2.70
C LEU A 83 -8.71 30.37 1.68
N ILE A 84 -7.82 31.30 2.07
CA ILE A 84 -6.64 31.70 1.31
C ILE A 84 -5.43 31.23 2.12
N ALA A 85 -4.89 30.06 1.78
CA ALA A 85 -3.75 29.45 2.47
C ALA A 85 -2.87 28.68 1.50
N VAL A 86 -1.57 28.60 1.81
CA VAL A 86 -0.67 27.64 1.17
C VAL A 86 -1.09 26.25 1.64
N ARG A 87 -1.48 25.39 0.70
CA ARG A 87 -1.88 24.03 1.00
C ARG A 87 -0.73 23.07 0.65
N VAL A 88 -0.22 22.40 1.66
CA VAL A 88 0.75 21.32 1.50
C VAL A 88 -0.03 20.00 1.55
N PRO A 89 0.13 19.13 0.54
CA PRO A 89 -0.49 17.80 0.59
C PRO A 89 -0.03 17.02 1.82
N PRO A 90 -0.89 16.24 2.47
CA PRO A 90 -0.48 15.40 3.58
C PRO A 90 0.59 14.39 3.12
N PRO A 91 1.40 13.85 4.05
CA PRO A 91 2.34 12.79 3.74
C PRO A 91 1.62 11.58 3.12
N ASN A 92 2.24 10.95 2.11
CA ASN A 92 1.74 9.71 1.55
C ASN A 92 1.88 8.57 2.56
N THR A 93 0.77 8.04 3.06
CA THR A 93 0.77 6.95 4.04
C THR A 93 1.25 5.63 3.45
N ALA A 94 1.15 5.43 2.12
CA ALA A 94 1.58 4.21 1.45
C ALA A 94 3.10 3.98 1.50
N VAL A 95 3.89 5.03 1.82
CA VAL A 95 5.36 4.96 1.98
C VAL A 95 5.82 5.05 3.44
N ILE A 96 4.90 5.11 4.40
CA ILE A 96 5.24 5.16 5.84
C ILE A 96 5.17 3.74 6.39
N PRO A 97 6.31 3.11 6.74
CA PRO A 97 6.33 1.73 7.24
C PRO A 97 5.42 1.56 8.46
N ASN A 98 4.50 0.59 8.39
CA ASN A 98 3.57 0.32 9.47
C ASN A 98 3.02 -1.10 9.39
N LEU A 99 3.01 -1.82 10.51
CA LEU A 99 2.49 -3.18 10.60
C LEU A 99 1.22 -3.22 11.45
N ALA A 100 0.11 -3.64 10.86
CA ALA A 100 -1.10 -3.87 11.62
C ALA A 100 -0.88 -4.99 12.66
N PRO A 101 -1.39 -4.83 13.91
CA PRO A 101 -1.09 -5.76 15.01
C PRO A 101 -1.43 -7.23 14.73
N PHE A 102 -2.46 -7.49 13.93
CA PHE A 102 -2.89 -8.84 13.58
C PHE A 102 -1.98 -9.53 12.55
N PHE A 103 -1.04 -8.81 11.91
CA PHE A 103 -0.02 -9.39 11.02
C PHE A 103 1.24 -9.86 11.77
N ARG A 104 1.40 -9.53 13.05
CA ARG A 104 2.62 -9.80 13.80
C ARG A 104 3.02 -11.28 13.81
N GLN A 105 2.05 -12.19 13.99
CA GLN A 105 2.35 -13.62 13.99
C GLN A 105 2.89 -14.09 12.65
N LYS A 106 2.26 -13.69 11.55
CA LYS A 106 2.73 -14.03 10.19
C LYS A 106 4.11 -13.45 9.90
N HIS A 107 4.37 -12.23 10.37
CA HIS A 107 5.69 -11.62 10.28
C HIS A 107 6.74 -12.46 11.03
N GLN A 108 6.46 -12.90 12.26
CA GLN A 108 7.36 -13.78 13.01
C GLN A 108 7.58 -15.13 12.29
N ASP A 109 6.54 -15.73 11.75
CA ASP A 109 6.65 -16.96 10.98
C ASP A 109 7.56 -16.78 9.75
N ASN A 110 7.43 -15.66 9.03
CA ASN A 110 8.29 -15.32 7.90
C ASN A 110 9.75 -15.11 8.33
N LEU A 111 9.99 -14.46 9.48
CA LEU A 111 11.36 -14.31 10.04
C LEU A 111 12.01 -15.66 10.34
N GLU A 112 11.25 -16.63 10.85
CA GLU A 112 11.78 -17.98 11.08
C GLU A 112 12.12 -18.72 9.76
N VAL A 113 11.36 -18.47 8.69
CA VAL A 113 11.68 -18.97 7.35
C VAL A 113 12.93 -18.28 6.81
N ALA A 114 13.02 -16.96 6.94
CA ALA A 114 14.20 -16.18 6.51
C ALA A 114 15.50 -16.66 7.18
N LYS A 115 15.47 -16.86 8.49
CA LYS A 115 16.62 -17.37 9.26
C LYS A 115 17.13 -18.74 8.80
N LYS A 116 16.24 -19.63 8.32
CA LYS A 116 16.63 -20.94 7.79
C LYS A 116 17.38 -20.83 6.47
N GLY A 117 17.17 -19.76 5.73
CA GLY A 117 17.83 -19.51 4.46
C GLY A 117 17.52 -20.54 3.37
N GLY A 118 18.41 -20.59 2.36
CA GLY A 118 18.29 -21.59 1.28
C GLY A 118 17.11 -21.33 0.34
N ILE A 119 16.72 -20.07 0.16
CA ILE A 119 15.60 -19.64 -0.68
C ILE A 119 16.12 -19.29 -2.07
N ASP A 120 15.57 -19.91 -3.10
CA ASP A 120 15.88 -19.59 -4.51
C ASP A 120 15.03 -18.40 -5.00
N VAL A 121 13.75 -18.40 -4.64
CA VAL A 121 12.77 -17.36 -5.06
C VAL A 121 11.94 -16.93 -3.87
N LEU A 122 11.79 -15.60 -3.73
CA LEU A 122 10.88 -14.99 -2.77
C LEU A 122 9.60 -14.53 -3.46
N PHE A 123 8.43 -14.97 -2.99
CA PHE A 123 7.14 -14.40 -3.34
C PHE A 123 6.74 -13.40 -2.25
N MET A 124 6.56 -12.12 -2.62
CA MET A 124 6.21 -11.02 -1.71
C MET A 124 4.92 -10.37 -2.15
N GLY A 125 3.99 -10.15 -1.21
CA GLY A 125 2.70 -9.53 -1.52
C GLY A 125 1.67 -9.64 -0.41
N ASP A 126 0.40 -9.58 -0.81
CA ASP A 126 -0.78 -9.65 0.05
C ASP A 126 -1.49 -11.03 0.03
N SER A 127 -2.83 -11.04 0.22
CA SER A 127 -3.65 -12.29 0.21
C SER A 127 -3.52 -13.07 -1.10
N ILE A 128 -3.42 -12.39 -2.22
CA ILE A 128 -3.31 -13.01 -3.54
C ILE A 128 -2.00 -13.82 -3.63
N THR A 129 -0.94 -13.32 -3.01
CA THR A 129 0.35 -14.03 -2.85
C THR A 129 0.29 -15.05 -1.70
N ASP A 130 -0.30 -14.70 -0.56
CA ASP A 130 -0.42 -15.58 0.62
C ASP A 130 -1.04 -16.93 0.26
N PHE A 131 -2.14 -16.91 -0.52
CA PHE A 131 -2.93 -18.10 -0.83
C PHE A 131 -2.25 -19.11 -1.76
N TRP A 132 -1.07 -18.82 -2.31
CA TRP A 132 -0.21 -19.85 -2.88
C TRP A 132 0.16 -20.96 -1.86
N ARG A 133 -0.04 -20.74 -0.55
CA ARG A 133 0.17 -21.73 0.50
C ARG A 133 -1.04 -22.62 0.78
N ASN A 134 -2.24 -22.23 0.30
CA ASN A 134 -3.47 -22.96 0.57
C ASN A 134 -3.47 -24.32 -0.14
N THR A 135 -3.63 -25.39 0.64
CA THR A 135 -3.64 -26.77 0.13
C THR A 135 -5.01 -27.20 -0.39
N GLU A 136 -6.08 -26.54 0.08
CA GLU A 136 -7.47 -26.88 -0.21
C GLU A 136 -8.37 -25.64 -0.24
N GLY A 137 -9.63 -25.81 -0.61
CA GLY A 137 -10.62 -24.75 -0.71
C GLY A 137 -10.61 -24.03 -2.06
N ALA A 138 -11.43 -23.01 -2.18
CA ALA A 138 -11.65 -22.29 -3.45
C ALA A 138 -10.34 -21.65 -4.00
N ASN A 139 -9.47 -21.22 -3.10
CA ASN A 139 -8.22 -20.50 -3.43
C ASN A 139 -6.98 -21.38 -3.19
N ALA A 140 -7.06 -22.69 -3.52
CA ALA A 140 -5.97 -23.63 -3.34
C ALA A 140 -4.84 -23.40 -4.35
N GLY A 141 -3.85 -22.57 -3.96
CA GLY A 141 -2.67 -22.28 -4.78
C GLY A 141 -1.56 -23.32 -4.66
N LYS A 142 -1.45 -24.01 -3.50
CA LYS A 142 -0.32 -24.92 -3.21
C LYS A 142 -0.13 -26.05 -4.22
N PRO A 143 -1.18 -26.76 -4.67
CA PRO A 143 -1.02 -27.79 -5.69
C PRO A 143 -0.46 -27.24 -7.02
N VAL A 144 -0.83 -26.00 -7.36
CA VAL A 144 -0.31 -25.32 -8.56
C VAL A 144 1.14 -24.89 -8.34
N LEU A 145 1.46 -24.35 -7.15
CA LEU A 145 2.84 -24.01 -6.79
C LEU A 145 3.75 -25.22 -6.95
N ASP A 146 3.35 -26.37 -6.40
CA ASP A 146 4.14 -27.60 -6.47
C ASP A 146 4.32 -28.11 -7.90
N LYS A 147 3.28 -28.00 -8.72
CA LYS A 147 3.31 -28.42 -10.13
C LYS A 147 4.28 -27.58 -10.96
N TYR A 148 4.29 -26.25 -10.78
CA TYR A 148 5.03 -25.33 -11.65
C TYR A 148 6.39 -24.92 -11.09
N PHE A 149 6.53 -24.85 -9.76
CA PHE A 149 7.70 -24.32 -9.05
C PHE A 149 8.25 -25.28 -7.98
N GLY A 150 7.75 -26.52 -7.89
CA GLY A 150 8.18 -27.49 -6.88
C GLY A 150 9.64 -27.90 -6.97
N HIS A 151 10.32 -27.61 -8.08
CA HIS A 151 11.76 -27.79 -8.25
C HIS A 151 12.59 -26.63 -7.65
N LEU A 152 11.97 -25.54 -7.23
CA LEU A 152 12.58 -24.35 -6.62
C LEU A 152 12.28 -24.31 -5.13
N LYS A 153 13.21 -23.75 -4.36
CA LYS A 153 12.97 -23.42 -2.95
C LYS A 153 12.27 -22.06 -2.87
N VAL A 154 10.95 -22.07 -3.01
CA VAL A 154 10.12 -20.87 -2.94
C VAL A 154 9.78 -20.55 -1.49
N ALA A 155 10.12 -19.34 -1.03
CA ALA A 155 9.55 -18.75 0.19
C ALA A 155 8.40 -17.83 -0.19
N ASN A 156 7.27 -17.99 0.48
CA ASN A 156 6.11 -17.13 0.30
C ASN A 156 5.94 -16.24 1.53
N PHE A 157 6.21 -14.95 1.38
CA PHE A 157 6.05 -13.93 2.41
C PHE A 157 4.82 -13.02 2.17
N GLY A 158 3.84 -13.51 1.41
CA GLY A 158 2.53 -12.88 1.31
C GLY A 158 1.81 -12.89 2.67
N ILE A 159 1.08 -11.84 2.98
CA ILE A 159 0.18 -11.76 4.15
C ILE A 159 -1.18 -11.23 3.70
N ALA A 160 -2.24 -12.00 3.98
CA ALA A 160 -3.59 -11.61 3.60
C ALA A 160 -4.00 -10.26 4.22
N GLY A 161 -4.43 -9.32 3.35
CA GLY A 161 -4.81 -7.97 3.76
C GLY A 161 -3.67 -6.95 3.80
N ASP A 162 -2.43 -7.35 3.51
CA ASP A 162 -1.27 -6.47 3.59
C ASP A 162 -1.29 -5.36 2.53
N THR A 163 -0.54 -4.32 2.82
CA THR A 163 -0.43 -3.08 2.05
C THR A 163 1.05 -2.74 1.81
N THR A 164 1.35 -1.76 0.98
CA THR A 164 2.74 -1.33 0.72
C THR A 164 3.48 -0.95 2.00
N GLN A 165 2.84 -0.23 2.92
CA GLN A 165 3.41 0.16 4.21
C GLN A 165 3.71 -1.05 5.12
N GLY A 166 2.87 -2.09 5.07
CA GLY A 166 3.11 -3.31 5.83
C GLY A 166 4.31 -4.09 5.28
N VAL A 167 4.40 -4.24 3.96
CA VAL A 167 5.56 -4.86 3.31
C VAL A 167 6.84 -4.09 3.62
N LEU A 168 6.84 -2.74 3.56
CA LEU A 168 7.99 -1.90 3.94
C LEU A 168 8.41 -2.16 5.38
N TYR A 169 7.45 -2.16 6.31
CA TYR A 169 7.76 -2.45 7.72
C TYR A 169 8.46 -3.81 7.87
N ARG A 170 7.90 -4.86 7.26
CA ARG A 170 8.38 -6.23 7.40
C ARG A 170 9.79 -6.42 6.82
N LEU A 171 10.08 -5.83 5.68
CA LEU A 171 11.43 -5.82 5.10
C LEU A 171 12.42 -5.12 6.02
N GLN A 172 12.10 -3.90 6.49
CA GLN A 172 12.96 -3.14 7.41
C GLN A 172 13.14 -3.80 8.77
N HIS A 173 12.27 -4.77 9.12
CA HIS A 173 12.33 -5.51 10.39
C HIS A 173 12.72 -6.99 10.20
N GLY A 174 13.52 -7.27 9.19
CA GLY A 174 14.28 -8.52 9.07
C GLY A 174 13.77 -9.53 8.05
N GLU A 175 12.61 -9.35 7.40
CA GLU A 175 12.17 -10.28 6.34
C GLU A 175 13.06 -10.25 5.08
N GLY A 176 13.87 -9.19 4.91
CA GLY A 176 14.89 -9.08 3.88
C GLY A 176 16.27 -9.63 4.27
N GLN A 177 16.42 -10.32 5.40
CA GLN A 177 17.72 -10.70 5.95
C GLN A 177 17.86 -12.21 6.12
N GLY A 178 19.11 -12.70 6.13
CA GLY A 178 19.45 -14.11 6.41
C GLY A 178 19.44 -15.03 5.20
N PHE A 179 19.09 -14.55 4.01
CA PHE A 179 19.10 -15.29 2.76
C PHE A 179 19.38 -14.40 1.55
N SER A 180 19.61 -15.00 0.39
CA SER A 180 19.90 -14.28 -0.85
C SER A 180 19.20 -15.00 -2.01
N PRO A 181 17.94 -14.65 -2.34
CA PRO A 181 17.22 -15.26 -3.42
C PRO A 181 17.80 -14.82 -4.77
N LYS A 182 17.65 -15.63 -5.81
CA LYS A 182 18.00 -15.27 -7.18
C LYS A 182 16.99 -14.28 -7.77
N ALA A 183 15.72 -14.48 -7.43
CA ALA A 183 14.63 -13.62 -7.88
C ALA A 183 13.60 -13.35 -6.77
N VAL A 184 12.94 -12.20 -6.87
CA VAL A 184 11.77 -11.84 -6.07
C VAL A 184 10.61 -11.61 -7.01
N MET A 185 9.47 -12.27 -6.80
CA MET A 185 8.20 -11.94 -7.45
C MET A 185 7.38 -11.07 -6.50
N LEU A 186 7.13 -9.82 -6.90
CA LEU A 186 6.40 -8.83 -6.11
C LEU A 186 5.06 -8.52 -6.76
N MET A 187 3.97 -8.63 -5.99
CA MET A 187 2.65 -8.11 -6.34
C MET A 187 1.96 -7.59 -5.09
N ILE A 188 1.77 -6.26 -5.00
CA ILE A 188 1.18 -5.56 -3.85
C ILE A 188 0.46 -4.30 -4.30
N GLY A 189 -0.49 -3.80 -3.52
CA GLY A 189 -1.14 -2.51 -3.73
C GLY A 189 -2.66 -2.56 -3.84
N THR A 190 -3.26 -3.74 -4.05
CA THR A 190 -4.72 -3.84 -4.17
C THR A 190 -5.45 -3.38 -2.89
N ASN A 191 -4.90 -3.68 -1.71
CA ASN A 191 -5.51 -3.26 -0.43
C ASN A 191 -5.35 -1.77 -0.14
N ASN A 192 -4.34 -1.12 -0.71
CA ASN A 192 -4.18 0.33 -0.62
C ASN A 192 -5.28 1.11 -1.35
N THR A 193 -6.05 0.48 -2.27
CA THR A 193 -7.17 1.14 -2.97
C THR A 193 -8.39 1.37 -2.07
N GLY A 194 -8.35 0.90 -0.82
CA GLY A 194 -9.45 0.97 0.14
C GLY A 194 -10.39 -0.24 0.11
N GLY A 195 -11.30 -0.30 1.08
CA GLY A 195 -12.29 -1.38 1.19
C GLY A 195 -11.82 -2.63 1.93
N GLY A 196 -10.64 -2.62 2.54
CA GLY A 196 -10.11 -3.69 3.39
C GLY A 196 -9.66 -3.15 4.74
N PHE A 197 -8.68 -3.81 5.35
CA PHE A 197 -8.09 -3.38 6.63
C PHE A 197 -7.30 -2.06 6.53
N GLY A 198 -7.10 -1.50 5.33
CA GLY A 198 -6.28 -0.30 5.07
C GLY A 198 -6.98 1.05 5.28
N GLY A 199 -8.25 1.08 5.71
CA GLY A 199 -8.99 2.34 5.92
C GLY A 199 -9.38 3.06 4.63
N ALA A 200 -9.34 4.40 4.63
CA ALA A 200 -9.54 5.21 3.42
C ALA A 200 -8.40 4.94 2.43
N GLY A 201 -8.74 4.64 1.18
CA GLY A 201 -7.76 4.27 0.16
C GLY A 201 -6.79 5.41 -0.18
N ASN A 202 -5.61 5.03 -0.62
CA ASN A 202 -4.64 5.92 -1.23
C ASN A 202 -5.02 6.20 -2.71
N THR A 203 -4.52 7.30 -3.26
CA THR A 203 -4.60 7.57 -4.70
C THR A 203 -3.72 6.60 -5.50
N ALA A 204 -3.97 6.47 -6.80
CA ALA A 204 -3.16 5.60 -7.66
C ALA A 204 -1.67 6.00 -7.65
N GLU A 205 -1.40 7.29 -7.63
CA GLU A 205 -0.04 7.86 -7.56
C GLU A 205 0.64 7.52 -6.23
N GLU A 206 -0.08 7.65 -5.11
CA GLU A 206 0.44 7.30 -3.78
C GLU A 206 0.74 5.80 -3.65
N ILE A 207 -0.13 4.95 -4.22
CA ILE A 207 0.09 3.49 -4.24
C ILE A 207 1.32 3.15 -5.08
N ALA A 208 1.47 3.80 -6.24
CA ALA A 208 2.64 3.60 -7.09
C ALA A 208 3.95 4.02 -6.41
N GLU A 209 3.96 5.12 -5.63
CA GLU A 209 5.09 5.48 -4.76
C GLU A 209 5.37 4.38 -3.73
N GLY A 210 4.32 3.85 -3.08
CA GLY A 210 4.44 2.77 -2.10
C GLY A 210 5.07 1.51 -2.71
N ILE A 211 4.60 1.10 -3.89
CA ILE A 211 5.18 -0.04 -4.63
C ILE A 211 6.64 0.25 -5.00
N GLY A 212 6.94 1.45 -5.49
CA GLY A 212 8.30 1.87 -5.80
C GLY A 212 9.23 1.83 -4.58
N ALA A 213 8.75 2.28 -3.41
CA ALA A 213 9.50 2.22 -2.16
C ALA A 213 9.80 0.76 -1.75
N VAL A 214 8.84 -0.16 -1.91
CA VAL A 214 9.04 -1.60 -1.69
C VAL A 214 10.11 -2.15 -2.65
N VAL A 215 10.08 -1.77 -3.92
CA VAL A 215 11.09 -2.17 -4.91
C VAL A 215 12.49 -1.70 -4.48
N LEU A 216 12.66 -0.45 -4.04
CA LEU A 216 13.94 0.05 -3.53
C LEU A 216 14.43 -0.71 -2.30
N GLU A 217 13.55 -1.03 -1.35
CA GLU A 217 13.92 -1.80 -0.16
C GLU A 217 14.35 -3.23 -0.55
N LEU A 218 13.63 -3.89 -1.46
CA LEU A 218 14.02 -5.20 -1.98
C LEU A 218 15.36 -5.17 -2.71
N GLN A 219 15.65 -4.11 -3.48
CA GLN A 219 16.95 -3.95 -4.15
C GLN A 219 18.09 -3.73 -3.15
N LYS A 220 17.83 -3.07 -2.04
CA LYS A 220 18.77 -2.84 -0.94
C LYS A 220 19.03 -4.15 -0.18
N ASP A 221 17.98 -4.87 0.19
CA ASP A 221 18.08 -6.13 0.96
C ASP A 221 18.69 -7.25 0.13
N PHE A 222 18.36 -7.32 -1.16
CA PHE A 222 18.80 -8.37 -2.09
C PHE A 222 19.55 -7.78 -3.30
N PRO A 223 20.79 -7.27 -3.10
CA PRO A 223 21.50 -6.51 -4.14
C PRO A 223 21.83 -7.30 -5.41
N LYS A 224 21.72 -8.64 -5.40
CA LYS A 224 21.95 -9.50 -6.56
C LYS A 224 20.67 -10.08 -7.15
N ALA A 225 19.55 -10.02 -6.45
CA ALA A 225 18.29 -10.58 -6.94
C ALA A 225 17.70 -9.73 -8.07
N LYS A 226 17.07 -10.37 -9.03
CA LYS A 226 16.19 -9.72 -10.00
C LYS A 226 14.78 -9.66 -9.42
N ILE A 227 14.04 -8.60 -9.72
CA ILE A 227 12.66 -8.39 -9.24
C ILE A 227 11.72 -8.54 -10.43
N LEU A 228 10.85 -9.54 -10.40
CA LEU A 228 9.68 -9.63 -11.27
C LEU A 228 8.54 -8.86 -10.61
N LEU A 229 8.36 -7.61 -11.04
CA LEU A 229 7.28 -6.76 -10.57
C LEU A 229 6.02 -7.03 -11.39
N LEU A 230 5.02 -7.62 -10.78
CA LEU A 230 3.74 -7.84 -11.45
C LEU A 230 2.85 -6.59 -11.35
N ALA A 231 2.09 -6.36 -12.42
CA ALA A 231 0.95 -5.47 -12.37
C ALA A 231 -0.02 -5.89 -11.26
N VAL A 232 -0.64 -4.94 -10.58
CA VAL A 232 -1.77 -5.21 -9.69
C VAL A 232 -2.90 -5.83 -10.50
N PHE A 233 -3.39 -6.99 -10.08
CA PHE A 233 -4.41 -7.72 -10.83
C PHE A 233 -5.74 -6.98 -10.84
N PRO A 234 -6.53 -7.14 -11.92
CA PRO A 234 -7.87 -6.57 -11.98
C PRO A 234 -8.76 -7.18 -10.89
N ARG A 235 -9.65 -6.37 -10.32
CA ARG A 235 -10.67 -6.84 -9.37
C ARG A 235 -12.01 -6.16 -9.60
N GLY A 236 -13.08 -6.74 -9.08
CA GLY A 236 -14.43 -6.20 -9.24
C GLY A 236 -14.94 -6.32 -10.69
N ASN A 237 -16.03 -5.62 -11.00
CA ASN A 237 -16.65 -5.62 -12.32
C ASN A 237 -15.98 -4.60 -13.26
N PRO A 238 -16.19 -4.70 -14.58
CA PRO A 238 -15.57 -3.78 -15.55
C PRO A 238 -15.84 -2.29 -15.31
N GLY A 239 -17.03 -1.94 -14.79
CA GLY A 239 -17.44 -0.56 -14.50
C GLY A 239 -17.03 -0.04 -13.12
N ASP A 240 -16.45 -0.86 -12.26
CA ASP A 240 -16.10 -0.46 -10.91
C ASP A 240 -14.93 0.56 -10.92
N PRO A 241 -14.99 1.66 -10.16
CA PRO A 241 -13.94 2.70 -10.15
C PRO A 241 -12.55 2.16 -9.84
N VAL A 242 -12.47 1.08 -9.05
CA VAL A 242 -11.19 0.44 -8.71
C VAL A 242 -10.45 -0.09 -9.93
N ARG A 243 -11.16 -0.45 -11.02
CA ARG A 243 -10.53 -0.87 -12.29
C ARG A 243 -9.71 0.26 -12.91
N ALA A 244 -10.25 1.47 -12.94
CA ALA A 244 -9.54 2.64 -13.43
C ALA A 244 -8.34 2.99 -12.52
N THR A 245 -8.54 2.89 -11.20
CA THR A 245 -7.45 3.10 -10.22
C THR A 245 -6.32 2.09 -10.44
N ILE A 246 -6.63 0.80 -10.59
CA ILE A 246 -5.62 -0.26 -10.84
C ILE A 246 -4.90 -0.02 -12.18
N ALA A 247 -5.63 0.29 -13.24
CA ALA A 247 -5.04 0.60 -14.53
C ALA A 247 -4.06 1.79 -14.43
N ARG A 248 -4.43 2.82 -13.66
CA ARG A 248 -3.56 3.97 -13.41
C ARG A 248 -2.32 3.60 -12.60
N ILE A 249 -2.45 2.81 -11.52
CA ILE A 249 -1.31 2.27 -10.77
C ILE A 249 -0.35 1.56 -11.71
N ASN A 250 -0.87 0.61 -12.50
CA ASN A 250 -0.08 -0.22 -13.40
C ASN A 250 0.66 0.61 -14.46
N SER A 251 0.02 1.64 -15.01
CA SER A 251 0.66 2.57 -15.96
C SER A 251 1.82 3.36 -15.36
N ILE A 252 1.81 3.58 -14.05
CA ILE A 252 2.87 4.30 -13.33
C ILE A 252 4.00 3.34 -12.96
N ILE A 253 3.69 2.19 -12.34
CA ILE A 253 4.70 1.23 -11.87
C ILE A 253 5.43 0.53 -13.02
N ALA A 254 4.84 0.47 -14.22
CA ALA A 254 5.53 -0.01 -15.41
C ALA A 254 6.83 0.77 -15.70
N LYS A 255 6.95 2.02 -15.25
CA LYS A 255 8.16 2.84 -15.38
C LYS A 255 9.30 2.42 -14.44
N LEU A 256 9.04 1.50 -13.52
CA LEU A 256 10.05 0.91 -12.64
C LEU A 256 10.87 -0.17 -13.36
N ASP A 257 10.39 -0.66 -14.51
CA ASP A 257 11.16 -1.56 -15.36
C ASP A 257 12.43 -0.85 -15.84
N ASP A 258 13.59 -1.38 -15.45
CA ASP A 258 14.91 -0.84 -15.84
C ASP A 258 15.65 -1.77 -16.83
N GLY A 259 15.01 -2.88 -17.22
CA GLY A 259 15.57 -3.88 -18.14
C GLY A 259 16.73 -4.69 -17.56
N ASP A 260 17.10 -4.45 -16.29
CA ASP A 260 18.19 -5.12 -15.58
C ASP A 260 17.76 -5.73 -14.27
N ARG A 261 17.53 -4.89 -13.26
CA ARG A 261 17.20 -5.35 -11.89
C ARG A 261 15.71 -5.52 -11.67
N VAL A 262 14.88 -4.72 -12.32
CA VAL A 262 13.43 -4.74 -12.21
C VAL A 262 12.83 -5.02 -13.58
N HIS A 263 12.00 -6.04 -13.66
CA HIS A 263 11.28 -6.44 -14.86
C HIS A 263 9.79 -6.39 -14.56
N TYR A 264 9.07 -5.51 -15.22
CA TYR A 264 7.63 -5.37 -15.06
C TYR A 264 6.90 -6.34 -15.99
N LEU A 265 5.87 -7.00 -15.45
CA LEU A 265 5.02 -7.91 -16.22
C LEU A 265 3.55 -7.71 -15.87
N ASP A 266 2.75 -7.35 -16.85
CA ASP A 266 1.30 -7.30 -16.74
C ASP A 266 0.67 -8.58 -17.30
N ILE A 267 0.06 -9.36 -16.41
CA ILE A 267 -0.70 -10.57 -16.76
C ILE A 267 -2.19 -10.40 -16.50
N GLY A 268 -2.63 -9.18 -16.19
CA GLY A 268 -3.99 -8.87 -15.75
C GLY A 268 -5.06 -9.29 -16.77
N SER A 269 -4.78 -9.12 -18.06
CA SER A 269 -5.70 -9.52 -19.13
C SER A 269 -5.98 -11.04 -19.19
N ASN A 270 -5.05 -11.87 -18.69
CA ASN A 270 -5.20 -13.33 -18.69
C ASN A 270 -6.32 -13.81 -17.74
N PHE A 271 -6.76 -12.96 -16.81
CA PHE A 271 -7.83 -13.25 -15.86
C PHE A 271 -9.20 -12.78 -16.36
N LEU A 272 -9.27 -12.16 -17.53
CA LEU A 272 -10.49 -11.54 -18.07
C LEU A 272 -11.05 -12.31 -19.26
N ASP A 273 -12.38 -12.32 -19.37
CA ASP A 273 -13.05 -12.74 -20.60
C ASP A 273 -13.06 -11.63 -21.66
N ALA A 274 -13.63 -11.91 -22.84
CA ALA A 274 -13.71 -10.93 -23.93
C ALA A 274 -14.55 -9.67 -23.58
N GLY A 275 -15.40 -9.76 -22.57
CA GLY A 275 -16.19 -8.63 -22.05
C GLY A 275 -15.50 -7.85 -20.95
N GLY A 276 -14.27 -8.24 -20.56
CA GLY A 276 -13.50 -7.65 -19.46
C GLY A 276 -13.97 -8.10 -18.07
N ASN A 277 -14.86 -9.09 -17.98
CA ASN A 277 -15.28 -9.66 -16.69
C ASN A 277 -14.26 -10.66 -16.18
N ILE A 278 -14.23 -10.85 -14.88
CA ILE A 278 -13.48 -11.92 -14.24
C ILE A 278 -14.39 -13.14 -14.11
N PRO A 279 -14.15 -14.25 -14.84
CA PRO A 279 -14.95 -15.45 -14.70
C PRO A 279 -14.88 -15.99 -13.26
N ARG A 280 -16.01 -16.47 -12.70
CA ARG A 280 -16.08 -16.96 -11.32
C ARG A 280 -15.19 -18.17 -11.06
N ASP A 281 -14.91 -18.97 -12.06
CA ASP A 281 -14.01 -20.10 -11.98
C ASP A 281 -12.52 -19.69 -12.02
N VAL A 282 -12.23 -18.39 -12.33
CA VAL A 282 -10.90 -17.79 -12.29
C VAL A 282 -10.68 -17.04 -10.97
N MET A 283 -11.64 -16.19 -10.55
CA MET A 283 -11.64 -15.51 -9.24
C MET A 283 -13.08 -15.45 -8.73
N GLY A 284 -13.42 -16.33 -7.78
CA GLY A 284 -14.80 -16.54 -7.32
C GLY A 284 -15.45 -15.31 -6.68
N ASP A 285 -14.65 -14.48 -6.03
CA ASP A 285 -15.04 -13.23 -5.38
C ASP A 285 -14.59 -11.98 -6.17
N SER A 286 -14.17 -12.18 -7.42
CA SER A 286 -13.62 -11.14 -8.30
C SER A 286 -12.38 -10.43 -7.74
N LEU A 287 -11.60 -11.10 -6.90
CA LEU A 287 -10.37 -10.60 -6.28
C LEU A 287 -9.29 -11.70 -6.14
N HIS A 288 -9.65 -12.82 -5.52
CA HIS A 288 -8.70 -13.87 -5.18
C HIS A 288 -8.73 -15.00 -6.23
N PRO A 289 -7.56 -15.36 -6.80
CA PRO A 289 -7.48 -16.47 -7.75
C PRO A 289 -7.98 -17.78 -7.14
N THR A 290 -8.77 -18.53 -7.90
CA THR A 290 -9.04 -19.95 -7.66
C THR A 290 -7.82 -20.80 -8.07
N ALA A 291 -7.87 -22.11 -7.91
CA ALA A 291 -6.84 -23.00 -8.45
C ALA A 291 -6.61 -22.77 -9.97
N LYS A 292 -7.70 -22.53 -10.74
CA LYS A 292 -7.61 -22.16 -12.16
C LYS A 292 -6.93 -20.79 -12.36
N GLY A 293 -7.26 -19.80 -11.53
CA GLY A 293 -6.60 -18.49 -11.56
C GLY A 293 -5.10 -18.60 -11.25
N TYR A 294 -4.73 -19.40 -10.25
CA TYR A 294 -3.31 -19.68 -9.96
C TYR A 294 -2.61 -20.40 -11.12
N GLU A 295 -3.29 -21.31 -11.83
CA GLU A 295 -2.69 -21.95 -12.99
C GLU A 295 -2.46 -20.98 -14.15
N ILE A 296 -3.37 -20.05 -14.38
CA ILE A 296 -3.19 -18.93 -15.33
C ILE A 296 -1.95 -18.11 -14.95
N TRP A 297 -1.85 -17.72 -13.69
CA TRP A 297 -0.70 -16.97 -13.17
C TRP A 297 0.61 -17.74 -13.33
N ALA A 298 0.66 -18.99 -12.85
CA ALA A 298 1.85 -19.82 -12.95
C ALA A 298 2.37 -19.95 -14.40
N LYS A 299 1.47 -20.22 -15.35
CA LYS A 299 1.82 -20.32 -16.77
C LYS A 299 2.42 -19.03 -17.32
N ALA A 300 1.86 -17.90 -16.93
CA ALA A 300 2.29 -16.58 -17.42
C ALA A 300 3.66 -16.15 -16.88
N VAL A 301 4.00 -16.54 -15.63
CA VAL A 301 5.23 -16.07 -14.98
C VAL A 301 6.35 -17.08 -14.96
N LYS A 302 6.09 -18.38 -15.24
CA LYS A 302 7.09 -19.44 -15.12
C LYS A 302 8.35 -19.12 -15.92
N GLU A 303 8.21 -18.93 -17.23
CA GLU A 303 9.35 -18.66 -18.11
C GLU A 303 10.05 -17.32 -17.78
N PRO A 304 9.33 -16.18 -17.64
CA PRO A 304 9.94 -14.92 -17.18
C PRO A 304 10.73 -15.09 -15.89
N LEU A 305 10.16 -15.71 -14.86
CA LEU A 305 10.82 -15.89 -13.57
C LEU A 305 12.08 -16.77 -13.67
N GLU A 306 12.01 -17.89 -14.38
CA GLU A 306 13.15 -18.79 -14.58
C GLU A 306 14.28 -18.11 -15.39
N ASN A 307 13.95 -17.23 -16.33
CA ASN A 307 14.94 -16.47 -17.08
C ASN A 307 15.69 -15.46 -16.20
N LEU A 308 15.00 -14.82 -15.25
CA LEU A 308 15.63 -13.89 -14.32
C LEU A 308 16.61 -14.57 -13.34
N MET A 309 16.52 -15.88 -13.17
CA MET A 309 17.39 -16.65 -12.27
C MET A 309 18.67 -17.19 -12.91
N LYS A 310 18.79 -17.08 -14.24
CA LYS A 310 19.98 -17.51 -14.99
C LYS A 310 21.13 -16.52 -14.83
#